data_23f6613ffb64cc30fa0d2c36c0d14ed1
#
_entry.id   23f6613ffb64cc30fa0d2c36c0d14ed1
#
_cell.length_a   1.000
_cell.length_b   1.000
_cell.length_c   1.000
_cell.angle_alpha   90.00
_cell.angle_beta   90.00
_cell.angle_gamma   90.00
#
_symmetry.space_group_name_H-M   'P 1'
#
loop_
_entity.id
_entity.type
_entity.pdbx_description
1 polymer ?
#
loop_
_entity_poly.entity_id
_entity_poly.type
_entity_poly.pdbx_seq_one_letter_code
_entity_poly.pdbx_strand_id
1 'polypeptide(L)'
;MRIYKSIPKRLLALCLVFATGIGLGCLSDHFISENSRFQAFTDELFQSEVSNNTLTLHYTLANPSKKGIKKPEATLGTVLSDSDKTTNICQKYEKKLQSFAYSKLSKENQLTCDLLLLYFHTRVSLGKNSILDEPLGPSLGVQAQLPVLLAEYSFYKKEDISDYLKLLSTIKPYFQSILKLENQKSQAGLFMSNTTLDRILKQCRSFIADPDSNYMDDIFTQKLKAFSNPALTDKDQKKLCTYHHKLICEEVIPAYQELINGLEKLRGTGKSSRGLAFFEGGREYYIYLLRSQTGTYVPVKRIEQRLSSQLLSDYQQTRSLLQKDPDLISGLSRYVNELTLSPEQMLDALPKLMTEDFPTLSDVTYEIRSVHPSMKSFLSPAFYLTPPVDTQKPNVIYINDSGRTTSLELFGTLAHEGFPGHLYQTVSFARSNPSDIRYLVASSGYVEGWATYVESYGYEYAASLMKNSAAAKGAVRLAWLNRSMNLCIYSLIDIGIHYRGWDAARTAAFLKAFSITNASTANEIYQYIVETPGNYLKYYWGYLNFLDLKTASQKKLGDDFDLKEFHRRILEIGPVQFPVLEKYLK
;
A
#
# COMPACT_ATOMS: atom_id res chain seq x y z
N MET A 1 -20.44 66.61 50.98
CA MET A 1 -19.20 66.76 50.20
C MET A 1 -19.07 65.54 49.34
N ARG A 2 -19.40 65.66 48.02
CA ARG A 2 -19.41 64.56 47.07
C ARG A 2 -18.02 64.46 46.39
N ILE A 3 -17.43 63.29 46.46
CA ILE A 3 -16.21 62.98 45.67
C ILE A 3 -16.60 61.99 44.57
N TYR A 4 -16.72 62.52 43.37
CA TYR A 4 -16.76 61.68 42.13
C TYR A 4 -15.33 61.27 41.78
N LYS A 5 -15.02 59.99 41.88
CA LYS A 5 -13.80 59.43 41.30
C LYS A 5 -14.06 59.11 39.83
N SER A 6 -13.38 59.82 38.95
CA SER A 6 -13.38 59.57 37.48
C SER A 6 -12.71 58.26 37.18
N ILE A 7 -13.41 57.36 36.48
CA ILE A 7 -12.85 56.14 35.86
C ILE A 7 -11.91 56.57 34.74
N PRO A 8 -10.66 56.10 34.71
CA PRO A 8 -9.72 56.52 33.67
C PRO A 8 -10.19 56.02 32.30
N LYS A 9 -10.25 56.95 31.33
CA LYS A 9 -10.66 56.72 29.94
C LYS A 9 -9.92 55.57 29.22
N ARG A 10 -8.77 55.13 29.75
CA ARG A 10 -8.01 53.99 29.24
C ARG A 10 -8.67 52.64 29.53
N LEU A 11 -9.46 52.49 30.60
CA LEU A 11 -10.19 51.25 30.88
C LEU A 11 -11.40 51.07 29.95
N LEU A 12 -12.05 52.18 29.57
CA LEU A 12 -13.18 52.13 28.62
C LEU A 12 -12.72 51.75 27.19
N ALA A 13 -11.53 52.19 26.77
CA ALA A 13 -10.96 51.81 25.49
C ALA A 13 -10.55 50.33 25.45
N LEU A 14 -10.05 49.76 26.56
CA LEU A 14 -9.73 48.34 26.65
C LEU A 14 -10.98 47.46 26.63
N CYS A 15 -12.05 47.85 27.28
CA CYS A 15 -13.33 47.14 27.25
C CYS A 15 -14.00 47.19 25.87
N LEU A 16 -13.85 48.29 25.12
CA LEU A 16 -14.35 48.42 23.76
C LEU A 16 -13.54 47.57 22.77
N VAL A 17 -12.21 47.50 22.95
CA VAL A 17 -11.34 46.63 22.09
C VAL A 17 -11.60 45.14 22.40
N PHE A 18 -11.87 44.77 23.67
CA PHE A 18 -12.25 43.41 24.01
C PHE A 18 -13.66 43.05 23.52
N ALA A 19 -14.63 43.97 23.63
CA ALA A 19 -15.99 43.75 23.12
C ALA A 19 -16.05 43.69 21.59
N THR A 20 -15.25 44.52 20.90
CA THR A 20 -15.14 44.46 19.42
C THR A 20 -14.32 43.25 18.95
N GLY A 21 -13.29 42.83 19.71
CA GLY A 21 -12.52 41.59 19.40
C GLY A 21 -13.37 40.34 19.60
N ILE A 22 -14.17 40.25 20.66
CA ILE A 22 -15.10 39.15 20.88
C ILE A 22 -16.25 39.18 19.86
N GLY A 23 -16.79 40.38 19.55
CA GLY A 23 -17.83 40.54 18.54
C GLY A 23 -17.36 40.21 17.12
N LEU A 24 -16.13 40.56 16.77
CA LEU A 24 -15.51 40.19 15.47
C LEU A 24 -15.15 38.70 15.41
N GLY A 25 -14.71 38.09 16.53
CA GLY A 25 -14.48 36.65 16.63
C GLY A 25 -15.79 35.85 16.47
N CYS A 26 -16.86 36.25 17.14
CA CYS A 26 -18.18 35.62 16.99
C CYS A 26 -18.84 35.91 15.62
N LEU A 27 -18.55 37.05 15.00
CA LEU A 27 -19.04 37.37 13.66
C LEU A 27 -18.22 36.66 12.58
N SER A 28 -16.91 36.41 12.79
CA SER A 28 -16.10 35.63 11.84
C SER A 28 -16.51 34.15 11.79
N ASP A 29 -16.91 33.55 12.92
CA ASP A 29 -17.42 32.19 12.94
C ASP A 29 -18.74 31.99 12.18
N HIS A 30 -19.54 33.06 12.01
CA HIS A 30 -20.78 33.04 11.23
C HIS A 30 -20.56 33.15 9.72
N PHE A 31 -19.36 33.52 9.25
CA PHE A 31 -19.01 33.67 7.83
C PHE A 31 -18.16 32.53 7.26
N ILE A 32 -17.62 31.63 8.10
CA ILE A 32 -16.84 30.49 7.61
C ILE A 32 -17.81 29.44 7.09
N SER A 33 -17.73 29.14 5.79
CA SER A 33 -18.57 28.10 5.18
C SER A 33 -18.30 26.70 5.78
N GLU A 34 -19.30 25.83 5.77
CA GLU A 34 -19.12 24.44 6.22
C GLU A 34 -18.04 23.71 5.42
N ASN A 35 -17.90 24.04 4.13
CA ASN A 35 -16.81 23.55 3.31
C ASN A 35 -15.43 24.00 3.82
N SER A 36 -15.28 25.25 4.17
CA SER A 36 -14.00 25.79 4.70
C SER A 36 -13.65 25.16 6.05
N ARG A 37 -14.65 24.93 6.92
CA ARG A 37 -14.46 24.25 8.22
C ARG A 37 -14.05 22.79 8.02
N PHE A 38 -14.66 22.11 7.05
CA PHE A 38 -14.33 20.73 6.71
C PHE A 38 -12.92 20.64 6.11
N GLN A 39 -12.58 21.54 5.19
CA GLN A 39 -11.24 21.61 4.60
C GLN A 39 -10.16 21.83 5.67
N ALA A 40 -10.35 22.80 6.56
CA ALA A 40 -9.41 23.05 7.66
C ALA A 40 -9.21 21.81 8.54
N PHE A 41 -10.29 21.05 8.82
CA PHE A 41 -10.20 19.81 9.56
C PHE A 41 -9.41 18.72 8.81
N THR A 42 -9.64 18.56 7.49
CA THR A 42 -8.91 17.56 6.69
C THR A 42 -7.44 17.92 6.52
N ASP A 43 -7.10 19.21 6.42
CA ASP A 43 -5.73 19.71 6.36
C ASP A 43 -5.00 19.47 7.69
N GLU A 44 -5.63 19.75 8.83
CA GLU A 44 -5.09 19.47 10.17
C GLU A 44 -4.84 17.94 10.35
N LEU A 45 -5.80 17.12 9.94
CA LEU A 45 -5.69 15.66 9.98
C LEU A 45 -4.51 15.18 9.14
N PHE A 46 -4.39 15.66 7.89
CA PHE A 46 -3.28 15.34 7.00
C PHE A 46 -1.94 15.70 7.63
N GLN A 47 -1.80 16.96 8.11
CA GLN A 47 -0.55 17.44 8.73
C GLN A 47 -0.17 16.59 9.95
N SER A 48 -1.15 16.24 10.79
CA SER A 48 -0.93 15.39 11.96
C SER A 48 -0.43 13.99 11.57
N GLU A 49 -1.08 13.35 10.60
CA GLU A 49 -0.75 11.98 10.18
C GLU A 49 0.64 11.89 9.53
N VAL A 50 1.00 12.81 8.62
CA VAL A 50 2.31 12.76 7.94
C VAL A 50 3.47 13.13 8.87
N SER A 51 3.22 13.89 9.95
CA SER A 51 4.28 14.35 10.86
C SER A 51 4.70 13.29 11.88
N ASN A 52 3.97 12.18 12.00
CA ASN A 52 4.23 11.14 12.99
C ASN A 52 5.45 10.25 12.66
N ASN A 53 5.88 10.24 11.40
CA ASN A 53 6.97 9.38 10.92
C ASN A 53 7.72 10.08 9.79
N THR A 54 9.05 10.14 9.90
CA THR A 54 9.91 10.84 8.92
C THR A 54 9.86 10.19 7.54
N LEU A 55 9.78 8.85 7.44
CA LEU A 55 9.63 8.18 6.14
C LEU A 55 8.30 8.54 5.50
N THR A 56 7.20 8.47 6.26
CA THR A 56 5.88 8.87 5.76
C THR A 56 5.89 10.31 5.27
N LEU A 57 6.45 11.25 6.07
CA LEU A 57 6.55 12.65 5.68
C LEU A 57 7.37 12.82 4.39
N HIS A 58 8.54 12.18 4.31
CA HIS A 58 9.46 12.29 3.18
C HIS A 58 8.88 11.74 1.87
N TYR A 59 8.23 10.56 1.94
CA TYR A 59 7.60 9.96 0.76
C TYR A 59 6.30 10.67 0.36
N THR A 60 5.63 11.34 1.31
CA THR A 60 4.39 12.06 1.02
C THR A 60 4.63 13.46 0.49
N LEU A 61 5.66 14.18 0.99
CA LEU A 61 5.91 15.59 0.68
C LEU A 61 7.39 15.87 0.42
N ALA A 62 7.70 16.44 -0.75
CA ALA A 62 9.03 16.97 -1.05
C ALA A 62 9.29 18.31 -0.32
N ASN A 63 8.23 19.11 -0.11
CA ASN A 63 8.30 20.47 0.49
C ASN A 63 7.30 20.64 1.64
N PRO A 64 7.45 19.96 2.80
CA PRO A 64 6.49 20.02 3.91
C PRO A 64 6.16 21.43 4.38
N SER A 65 7.13 22.35 4.36
CA SER A 65 6.94 23.75 4.78
C SER A 65 5.91 24.51 3.94
N LYS A 66 5.74 24.18 2.65
CA LYS A 66 4.70 24.76 1.79
C LYS A 66 3.29 24.37 2.22
N LYS A 67 3.16 23.25 2.94
CA LYS A 67 1.89 22.79 3.55
C LYS A 67 1.75 23.19 5.02
N GLY A 68 2.56 24.15 5.51
CA GLY A 68 2.52 24.62 6.88
C GLY A 68 3.09 23.66 7.93
N ILE A 69 3.72 22.55 7.50
CA ILE A 69 4.27 21.54 8.39
C ILE A 69 5.65 22.00 8.86
N LYS A 70 5.80 22.20 10.15
CA LYS A 70 7.11 22.40 10.78
C LYS A 70 7.86 21.08 10.74
N LYS A 71 9.16 21.14 10.43
CA LYS A 71 10.02 19.96 10.37
C LYS A 71 10.05 19.28 11.75
N PRO A 72 9.50 18.05 11.91
CA PRO A 72 9.63 17.31 13.16
C PRO A 72 11.06 16.79 13.34
N GLU A 73 11.41 16.37 14.56
CA GLU A 73 12.62 15.57 14.76
C GLU A 73 12.54 14.25 13.97
N ALA A 74 13.70 13.77 13.49
CA ALA A 74 13.75 12.52 12.75
C ALA A 74 13.28 11.36 13.64
N THR A 75 12.31 10.58 13.14
CA THR A 75 11.74 9.44 13.85
C THR A 75 11.13 8.41 12.89
N LEU A 76 11.24 7.14 13.24
CA LEU A 76 10.45 6.06 12.61
C LEU A 76 9.08 5.88 13.30
N GLY A 77 8.77 6.69 14.31
CA GLY A 77 7.59 6.51 15.14
C GLY A 77 7.76 5.39 16.16
N THR A 78 6.65 4.88 16.66
CA THR A 78 6.61 3.76 17.61
C THR A 78 5.45 2.83 17.26
N VAL A 79 5.65 1.54 17.44
CA VAL A 79 4.53 0.59 17.39
C VAL A 79 3.70 0.74 18.65
N LEU A 80 2.43 1.11 18.49
CA LEU A 80 1.52 1.32 19.61
C LEU A 80 0.99 -0.04 20.10
N SER A 81 1.25 -0.33 21.37
CA SER A 81 0.71 -1.49 22.07
C SER A 81 -0.60 -1.19 22.84
N ASP A 82 -1.09 0.05 22.77
CA ASP A 82 -2.29 0.53 23.48
C ASP A 82 -3.48 0.66 22.52
N SER A 83 -4.31 -0.40 22.49
CA SER A 83 -5.51 -0.49 21.66
C SER A 83 -6.55 0.59 21.99
N ASP A 84 -6.69 0.93 23.28
CA ASP A 84 -7.73 1.83 23.74
C ASP A 84 -7.44 3.26 23.29
N LYS A 85 -6.17 3.66 23.34
CA LYS A 85 -5.75 4.99 22.87
C LYS A 85 -6.04 5.17 21.38
N THR A 86 -5.69 4.21 20.55
CA THR A 86 -5.93 4.26 19.09
C THR A 86 -7.42 4.27 18.78
N THR A 87 -8.19 3.40 19.44
CA THR A 87 -9.66 3.32 19.28
C THR A 87 -10.32 4.65 19.68
N ASN A 88 -9.93 5.23 20.81
CA ASN A 88 -10.49 6.51 21.29
C ASN A 88 -10.19 7.67 20.32
N ILE A 89 -8.99 7.73 19.74
CA ILE A 89 -8.63 8.73 18.72
C ILE A 89 -9.53 8.58 17.48
N CYS A 90 -9.68 7.35 16.97
CA CYS A 90 -10.51 7.08 15.81
C CYS A 90 -12.00 7.42 16.07
N GLN A 91 -12.54 7.09 17.24
CA GLN A 91 -13.90 7.47 17.63
C GLN A 91 -14.09 8.99 17.73
N LYS A 92 -13.07 9.71 18.20
CA LYS A 92 -13.11 11.19 18.24
C LYS A 92 -13.20 11.77 16.83
N TYR A 93 -12.42 11.26 15.88
CA TYR A 93 -12.49 11.70 14.49
C TYR A 93 -13.82 11.32 13.81
N GLU A 94 -14.34 10.12 14.06
CA GLU A 94 -15.65 9.70 13.56
C GLU A 94 -16.77 10.64 14.07
N LYS A 95 -16.81 10.96 15.37
CA LYS A 95 -17.76 11.92 15.93
C LYS A 95 -17.59 13.33 15.35
N LYS A 96 -16.35 13.77 15.12
CA LYS A 96 -16.08 15.08 14.51
C LYS A 96 -16.61 15.13 13.07
N LEU A 97 -16.39 14.08 12.27
CA LEU A 97 -16.94 13.99 10.92
C LEU A 97 -18.48 14.02 10.91
N GLN A 98 -19.12 13.31 11.81
CA GLN A 98 -20.59 13.31 11.98
C GLN A 98 -21.16 14.67 12.40
N SER A 99 -20.35 15.55 12.98
CA SER A 99 -20.78 16.89 13.40
C SER A 99 -20.88 17.92 12.27
N PHE A 100 -20.35 17.62 11.07
CA PHE A 100 -20.48 18.50 9.92
C PHE A 100 -21.88 18.40 9.30
N ALA A 101 -22.41 19.54 8.83
CA ALA A 101 -23.67 19.58 8.10
C ALA A 101 -23.48 19.03 6.67
N TYR A 102 -23.56 17.72 6.53
CA TYR A 102 -23.22 16.95 5.32
C TYR A 102 -23.88 17.53 4.05
N SER A 103 -25.15 17.94 4.11
CA SER A 103 -25.87 18.52 2.96
C SER A 103 -25.32 19.88 2.49
N LYS A 104 -24.53 20.56 3.32
CA LYS A 104 -23.88 21.83 3.00
C LYS A 104 -22.47 21.65 2.44
N LEU A 105 -21.93 20.43 2.45
CA LEU A 105 -20.64 20.11 1.85
C LEU A 105 -20.75 20.02 0.32
N SER A 106 -19.71 20.43 -0.37
CA SER A 106 -19.56 20.18 -1.82
C SER A 106 -19.53 18.66 -2.10
N LYS A 107 -19.80 18.26 -3.33
CA LYS A 107 -19.74 16.85 -3.73
C LYS A 107 -18.41 16.18 -3.41
N GLU A 108 -17.32 16.90 -3.64
CA GLU A 108 -15.97 16.44 -3.31
C GLU A 108 -15.75 16.26 -1.80
N ASN A 109 -16.19 17.25 -1.00
CA ASN A 109 -16.10 17.16 0.45
C ASN A 109 -17.06 16.09 1.03
N GLN A 110 -18.23 15.86 0.41
CA GLN A 110 -19.11 14.73 0.75
C GLN A 110 -18.42 13.39 0.51
N LEU A 111 -17.76 13.22 -0.65
CA LEU A 111 -16.98 12.01 -0.96
C LEU A 111 -15.84 11.82 0.04
N THR A 112 -15.08 12.86 0.35
CA THR A 112 -14.00 12.80 1.36
C THR A 112 -14.54 12.48 2.75
N CYS A 113 -15.70 13.03 3.13
CA CYS A 113 -16.36 12.74 4.40
C CYS A 113 -16.80 11.26 4.48
N ASP A 114 -17.43 10.73 3.44
CA ASP A 114 -17.84 9.32 3.38
C ASP A 114 -16.64 8.37 3.47
N LEU A 115 -15.57 8.67 2.74
CA LEU A 115 -14.31 7.92 2.79
C LEU A 115 -13.73 7.89 4.20
N LEU A 116 -13.60 9.06 4.86
CA LEU A 116 -13.05 9.18 6.20
C LEU A 116 -13.93 8.52 7.26
N LEU A 117 -15.25 8.67 7.17
CA LEU A 117 -16.18 7.99 8.08
C LEU A 117 -16.01 6.47 8.01
N LEU A 118 -15.94 5.92 6.80
CA LEU A 118 -15.78 4.48 6.62
C LEU A 118 -14.39 4.00 7.06
N TYR A 119 -13.35 4.79 6.81
CA TYR A 119 -11.99 4.54 7.25
C TYR A 119 -11.90 4.47 8.79
N PHE A 120 -12.39 5.49 9.51
CA PHE A 120 -12.34 5.50 10.97
C PHE A 120 -13.25 4.45 11.59
N HIS A 121 -14.44 4.23 11.03
CA HIS A 121 -15.34 3.15 11.45
C HIS A 121 -14.65 1.78 11.37
N THR A 122 -13.92 1.52 10.28
CA THR A 122 -13.12 0.29 10.16
C THR A 122 -12.07 0.19 11.25
N ARG A 123 -11.31 1.26 11.50
CA ARG A 123 -10.26 1.26 12.54
C ARG A 123 -10.82 1.09 13.95
N VAL A 124 -11.97 1.66 14.24
CA VAL A 124 -12.67 1.45 15.52
C VAL A 124 -13.06 -0.03 15.70
N SER A 125 -13.40 -0.74 14.62
CA SER A 125 -13.75 -2.17 14.70
C SER A 125 -12.59 -3.09 15.08
N LEU A 126 -11.34 -2.61 15.03
CA LEU A 126 -10.15 -3.34 15.50
C LEU A 126 -10.23 -3.63 17.01
N GLY A 127 -10.58 -2.60 17.82
CA GLY A 127 -10.76 -2.73 19.27
C GLY A 127 -9.58 -3.42 19.97
N LYS A 128 -9.89 -4.27 20.92
CA LYS A 128 -8.91 -5.05 21.70
C LYS A 128 -8.09 -6.06 20.87
N ASN A 129 -8.51 -6.36 19.64
CA ASN A 129 -7.83 -7.33 18.78
C ASN A 129 -6.54 -6.78 18.15
N SER A 130 -6.18 -5.53 18.42
CA SER A 130 -4.93 -4.91 17.93
C SER A 130 -3.66 -5.66 18.36
N ILE A 131 -3.70 -6.42 19.44
CA ILE A 131 -2.59 -7.28 19.85
C ILE A 131 -2.26 -8.38 18.83
N LEU A 132 -3.21 -8.71 17.94
CA LEU A 132 -3.01 -9.69 16.85
C LEU A 132 -2.28 -9.08 15.64
N ASP A 133 -2.06 -7.76 15.63
CA ASP A 133 -1.27 -7.12 14.58
C ASP A 133 0.18 -7.61 14.62
N GLU A 134 0.75 -7.87 13.44
CA GLU A 134 2.10 -8.43 13.31
C GLU A 134 2.97 -7.51 12.46
N PRO A 135 3.82 -6.68 13.10
CA PRO A 135 4.73 -5.80 12.36
C PRO A 135 5.90 -6.53 11.71
N LEU A 136 6.20 -7.76 12.18
CA LEU A 136 7.28 -8.58 11.66
C LEU A 136 6.74 -9.68 10.75
N GLY A 137 7.48 -10.02 9.71
CA GLY A 137 7.09 -11.12 8.84
C GLY A 137 8.10 -11.36 7.72
N PRO A 138 8.23 -12.60 7.24
CA PRO A 138 9.26 -12.94 6.25
C PRO A 138 9.11 -12.21 4.91
N SER A 139 7.89 -11.79 4.54
CA SER A 139 7.63 -11.15 3.24
C SER A 139 7.41 -9.64 3.35
N LEU A 140 6.58 -9.20 4.30
CA LEU A 140 6.11 -7.82 4.43
C LEU A 140 6.54 -7.16 5.74
N GLY A 141 7.31 -7.85 6.58
CA GLY A 141 7.70 -7.35 7.88
C GLY A 141 8.66 -6.17 7.82
N VAL A 142 8.56 -5.31 8.83
CA VAL A 142 9.38 -4.10 8.97
C VAL A 142 10.88 -4.41 8.88
N GLN A 143 11.35 -5.51 9.47
CA GLN A 143 12.77 -5.89 9.44
C GLN A 143 13.32 -6.09 8.01
N ALA A 144 12.46 -6.50 7.07
CA ALA A 144 12.82 -6.68 5.67
C ALA A 144 12.59 -5.41 4.84
N GLN A 145 11.51 -4.68 5.12
CA GLN A 145 11.11 -3.50 4.33
C GLN A 145 11.88 -2.24 4.69
N LEU A 146 12.27 -2.06 5.97
CA LEU A 146 12.93 -0.84 6.41
C LEU A 146 14.26 -0.55 5.68
N PRO A 147 15.17 -1.52 5.46
CA PRO A 147 16.39 -1.27 4.68
C PRO A 147 16.09 -0.85 3.23
N VAL A 148 15.05 -1.42 2.62
CA VAL A 148 14.62 -1.06 1.25
C VAL A 148 14.11 0.38 1.21
N LEU A 149 13.24 0.76 2.14
CA LEU A 149 12.73 2.13 2.24
C LEU A 149 13.86 3.15 2.48
N LEU A 150 14.83 2.80 3.32
CA LEU A 150 16.01 3.65 3.54
C LEU A 150 16.91 3.70 2.30
N ALA A 151 17.07 2.60 1.60
CA ALA A 151 17.80 2.55 0.35
C ALA A 151 17.17 3.43 -0.74
N GLU A 152 15.85 3.50 -0.82
CA GLU A 152 15.11 4.32 -1.79
C GLU A 152 14.86 5.77 -1.33
N TYR A 153 15.25 6.16 -0.11
CA TYR A 153 15.08 7.51 0.43
C TYR A 153 15.77 8.56 -0.46
N SER A 154 15.00 9.38 -1.18
CA SER A 154 15.52 10.34 -2.17
C SER A 154 16.11 11.60 -1.53
N PHE A 155 17.21 12.15 -2.09
CA PHE A 155 17.77 13.42 -1.65
C PHE A 155 17.30 14.54 -2.60
N TYR A 156 16.21 15.23 -2.27
CA TYR A 156 15.69 16.38 -3.02
C TYR A 156 16.48 17.65 -2.69
N LYS A 157 16.98 17.76 -1.45
CA LYS A 157 17.75 18.90 -0.91
C LYS A 157 18.79 18.41 0.11
N LYS A 158 19.75 19.28 0.45
CA LYS A 158 20.85 18.92 1.36
C LYS A 158 20.39 18.49 2.77
N GLU A 159 19.30 19.07 3.24
CA GLU A 159 18.69 18.73 4.53
C GLU A 159 18.20 17.27 4.60
N ASP A 160 17.79 16.69 3.46
CA ASP A 160 17.32 15.31 3.41
C ASP A 160 18.44 14.31 3.74
N ILE A 161 19.70 14.63 3.40
CA ILE A 161 20.86 13.82 3.77
C ILE A 161 21.03 13.81 5.29
N SER A 162 20.90 14.99 5.94
CA SER A 162 20.97 15.10 7.39
C SER A 162 19.84 14.34 8.09
N ASP A 163 18.64 14.39 7.55
CA ASP A 163 17.46 13.71 8.10
C ASP A 163 17.60 12.20 7.97
N TYR A 164 18.02 11.73 6.80
CA TYR A 164 18.34 10.33 6.57
C TYR A 164 19.36 9.79 7.58
N LEU A 165 20.49 10.51 7.77
CA LEU A 165 21.52 10.09 8.71
C LEU A 165 21.01 10.04 10.17
N LYS A 166 20.20 11.02 10.58
CA LYS A 166 19.55 11.00 11.90
C LYS A 166 18.55 9.85 12.03
N LEU A 167 17.83 9.53 10.94
CA LEU A 167 16.84 8.48 10.94
C LEU A 167 17.46 7.11 11.24
N LEU A 168 18.69 6.84 10.78
CA LEU A 168 19.42 5.61 11.09
C LEU A 168 19.55 5.37 12.60
N SER A 169 19.81 6.42 13.39
CA SER A 169 19.91 6.32 14.84
C SER A 169 18.56 6.06 15.54
N THR A 170 17.44 6.20 14.82
CA THR A 170 16.10 5.94 15.39
C THR A 170 15.62 4.51 15.17
N ILE A 171 16.38 3.67 14.47
CA ILE A 171 16.03 2.26 14.22
C ILE A 171 15.98 1.48 15.54
N LYS A 172 16.94 1.72 16.42
CA LYS A 172 17.01 1.02 17.71
C LYS A 172 15.79 1.28 18.59
N PRO A 173 15.37 2.51 18.93
CA PRO A 173 14.15 2.75 19.71
C PRO A 173 12.89 2.26 19.02
N TYR A 174 12.84 2.28 17.69
CA TYR A 174 11.73 1.72 16.93
C TYR A 174 11.63 0.20 17.11
N PHE A 175 12.73 -0.54 16.96
CA PHE A 175 12.75 -1.99 17.19
C PHE A 175 12.47 -2.36 18.65
N GLN A 176 12.89 -1.55 19.61
CA GLN A 176 12.52 -1.73 21.02
C GLN A 176 11.00 -1.63 21.24
N SER A 177 10.31 -0.74 20.50
CA SER A 177 8.85 -0.67 20.56
C SER A 177 8.18 -1.93 19.98
N ILE A 178 8.74 -2.51 18.92
CA ILE A 178 8.30 -3.81 18.37
C ILE A 178 8.53 -4.93 19.39
N LEU A 179 9.73 -5.03 19.96
CA LEU A 179 10.03 -6.03 20.97
C LEU A 179 9.10 -5.94 22.20
N LYS A 180 8.67 -4.72 22.56
CA LYS A 180 7.66 -4.55 23.62
C LYS A 180 6.32 -5.20 23.25
N LEU A 181 5.85 -4.99 22.00
CA LEU A 181 4.63 -5.65 21.51
C LEU A 181 4.81 -7.17 21.49
N GLU A 182 5.93 -7.67 20.94
CA GLU A 182 6.19 -9.10 20.85
C GLU A 182 6.26 -9.78 22.23
N ASN A 183 6.81 -9.09 23.26
CA ASN A 183 6.75 -9.56 24.64
C ASN A 183 5.31 -9.66 25.16
N GLN A 184 4.44 -8.70 24.86
CA GLN A 184 3.02 -8.77 25.24
C GLN A 184 2.31 -9.93 24.52
N LYS A 185 2.58 -10.13 23.23
CA LYS A 185 2.07 -11.27 22.45
C LYS A 185 2.55 -12.61 23.06
N SER A 186 3.82 -12.69 23.42
CA SER A 186 4.38 -13.88 24.10
C SER A 186 3.66 -14.19 25.42
N GLN A 187 3.45 -13.20 26.27
CA GLN A 187 2.72 -13.36 27.53
C GLN A 187 1.27 -13.82 27.32
N ALA A 188 0.64 -13.39 26.24
CA ALA A 188 -0.70 -13.82 25.85
C ALA A 188 -0.71 -15.18 25.10
N GLY A 189 0.47 -15.74 24.76
CA GLY A 189 0.58 -16.96 23.94
C GLY A 189 0.28 -16.74 22.46
N LEU A 190 0.38 -15.50 21.99
CA LEU A 190 0.10 -15.05 20.62
C LEU A 190 1.37 -14.83 19.78
N PHE A 191 2.55 -15.17 20.34
CA PHE A 191 3.81 -15.02 19.62
C PHE A 191 3.84 -15.94 18.39
N MET A 192 4.57 -15.51 17.37
CA MET A 192 4.70 -16.22 16.09
C MET A 192 5.25 -17.66 16.26
N SER A 193 5.03 -18.49 15.25
CA SER A 193 5.57 -19.85 15.21
C SER A 193 7.10 -19.85 15.10
N ASN A 194 7.76 -20.93 15.56
CA ASN A 194 9.21 -21.07 15.39
C ASN A 194 9.63 -21.04 13.91
N THR A 195 8.81 -21.58 13.01
CA THR A 195 9.08 -21.55 11.56
C THR A 195 9.12 -20.11 11.03
N THR A 196 8.14 -19.29 11.39
CA THR A 196 8.10 -17.87 11.03
C THR A 196 9.26 -17.12 11.64
N LEU A 197 9.53 -17.35 12.93
CA LEU A 197 10.66 -16.77 13.64
C LEU A 197 12.00 -17.07 12.96
N ASP A 198 12.26 -18.33 12.59
CA ASP A 198 13.49 -18.73 11.91
C ASP A 198 13.70 -18.00 10.57
N ARG A 199 12.62 -17.81 9.83
CA ARG A 199 12.66 -17.07 8.55
C ARG A 199 13.00 -15.59 8.77
N ILE A 200 12.39 -14.95 9.76
CA ILE A 200 12.67 -13.56 10.14
C ILE A 200 14.12 -13.41 10.61
N LEU A 201 14.57 -14.28 11.52
CA LEU A 201 15.93 -14.26 12.06
C LEU A 201 16.98 -14.50 10.98
N LYS A 202 16.71 -15.40 10.03
CA LYS A 202 17.59 -15.62 8.87
C LYS A 202 17.78 -14.34 8.06
N GLN A 203 16.71 -13.58 7.80
CA GLN A 203 16.77 -12.30 7.10
C GLN A 203 17.58 -11.26 7.88
N CYS A 204 17.27 -11.10 9.17
CA CYS A 204 18.01 -10.15 10.01
C CYS A 204 19.51 -10.48 10.06
N ARG A 205 19.86 -11.76 10.26
CA ARG A 205 21.27 -12.22 10.28
C ARG A 205 21.95 -12.00 8.92
N SER A 206 21.24 -12.27 7.81
CA SER A 206 21.79 -12.03 6.47
C SER A 206 22.08 -10.55 6.22
N PHE A 207 21.22 -9.65 6.71
CA PHE A 207 21.40 -8.21 6.54
C PHE A 207 22.60 -7.66 7.30
N ILE A 208 22.92 -8.22 8.48
CA ILE A 208 24.03 -7.77 9.33
C ILE A 208 25.31 -8.63 9.21
N ALA A 209 25.33 -9.60 8.27
CA ALA A 209 26.40 -10.61 8.19
C ALA A 209 27.78 -10.00 7.87
N ASP A 210 27.82 -8.97 7.05
CA ASP A 210 29.03 -8.30 6.62
C ASP A 210 28.90 -6.78 6.86
N PRO A 211 29.36 -6.28 8.02
CA PRO A 211 29.28 -4.87 8.34
C PRO A 211 30.11 -3.98 7.40
N ASP A 212 31.28 -4.46 6.97
CA ASP A 212 32.22 -3.69 6.16
C ASP A 212 31.79 -3.57 4.68
N SER A 213 30.89 -4.45 4.23
CA SER A 213 30.36 -4.50 2.86
C SER A 213 28.82 -4.39 2.83
N ASN A 214 28.22 -3.67 3.77
CA ASN A 214 26.77 -3.50 3.78
C ASN A 214 26.31 -2.69 2.58
N TYR A 215 25.35 -3.23 1.81
CA TYR A 215 24.86 -2.63 0.56
C TYR A 215 24.27 -1.21 0.74
N MET A 216 23.85 -0.84 1.95
CA MET A 216 23.35 0.52 2.23
C MET A 216 24.45 1.57 2.05
N ASP A 217 25.73 1.23 2.31
CA ASP A 217 26.87 2.13 2.09
C ASP A 217 27.09 2.40 0.59
N ASP A 218 26.98 1.35 -0.24
CA ASP A 218 27.09 1.48 -1.69
C ASP A 218 25.98 2.35 -2.26
N ILE A 219 24.73 2.11 -1.85
CA ILE A 219 23.58 2.88 -2.30
C ILE A 219 23.68 4.34 -1.84
N PHE A 220 24.06 4.59 -0.59
CA PHE A 220 24.26 5.94 -0.08
C PHE A 220 25.34 6.69 -0.87
N THR A 221 26.46 6.03 -1.16
CA THR A 221 27.56 6.60 -1.96
C THR A 221 27.10 6.94 -3.38
N GLN A 222 26.34 6.05 -4.03
CA GLN A 222 25.79 6.30 -5.37
C GLN A 222 24.82 7.49 -5.37
N LYS A 223 23.95 7.59 -4.37
CA LYS A 223 23.02 8.71 -4.21
C LYS A 223 23.72 10.04 -3.99
N LEU A 224 24.77 10.07 -3.18
CA LEU A 224 25.56 11.29 -2.99
C LEU A 224 26.24 11.75 -4.28
N LYS A 225 26.78 10.80 -5.08
CA LYS A 225 27.37 11.12 -6.40
C LYS A 225 26.32 11.64 -7.39
N ALA A 226 25.11 11.10 -7.35
CA ALA A 226 24.00 11.54 -8.20
C ALA A 226 23.39 12.87 -7.74
N PHE A 227 23.60 13.26 -6.50
CA PHE A 227 23.08 14.50 -5.93
C PHE A 227 23.85 15.72 -6.43
N SER A 228 23.34 16.32 -7.50
CA SER A 228 23.95 17.50 -8.17
C SER A 228 23.73 18.76 -7.35
N ASN A 229 24.51 18.95 -6.28
CA ASN A 229 24.49 20.19 -5.51
C ASN A 229 25.92 20.76 -5.40
N PRO A 230 26.21 21.95 -5.99
CA PRO A 230 27.53 22.54 -5.97
C PRO A 230 28.08 22.89 -4.56
N ALA A 231 27.20 22.90 -3.55
CA ALA A 231 27.61 23.10 -2.16
C ALA A 231 28.12 21.82 -1.48
N LEU A 232 28.17 20.67 -2.18
CA LEU A 232 28.68 19.41 -1.66
C LEU A 232 29.99 19.05 -2.37
N THR A 233 31.11 19.34 -1.73
CA THR A 233 32.44 19.02 -2.27
C THR A 233 32.74 17.52 -2.15
N ASP A 234 33.69 16.98 -2.94
CA ASP A 234 34.15 15.60 -2.83
C ASP A 234 34.64 15.27 -1.40
N LYS A 235 35.25 16.25 -0.73
CA LYS A 235 35.68 16.13 0.67
C LYS A 235 34.47 15.94 1.61
N ASP A 236 33.40 16.66 1.37
CA ASP A 236 32.17 16.54 2.16
C ASP A 236 31.46 15.22 1.88
N GLN A 237 31.40 14.78 0.62
CA GLN A 237 30.85 13.46 0.26
C GLN A 237 31.61 12.34 0.96
N LYS A 238 32.98 12.39 0.95
CA LYS A 238 33.78 11.38 1.65
C LYS A 238 33.55 11.37 3.16
N LYS A 239 33.41 12.55 3.79
CA LYS A 239 33.06 12.64 5.22
C LYS A 239 31.66 12.04 5.50
N LEU A 240 30.68 12.33 4.65
CA LEU A 240 29.33 11.80 4.80
C LEU A 240 29.30 10.28 4.64
N CYS A 241 30.02 9.71 3.66
CA CYS A 241 30.15 8.26 3.49
C CYS A 241 30.79 7.60 4.73
N THR A 242 31.89 8.19 5.24
CA THR A 242 32.54 7.68 6.46
C THR A 242 31.59 7.73 7.66
N TYR A 243 30.83 8.82 7.79
CA TYR A 243 29.87 8.95 8.89
C TYR A 243 28.67 8.00 8.72
N HIS A 244 28.18 7.79 7.48
CA HIS A 244 27.14 6.82 7.19
C HIS A 244 27.58 5.40 7.60
N HIS A 245 28.75 4.96 7.15
CA HIS A 245 29.32 3.67 7.52
C HIS A 245 29.42 3.50 9.05
N LYS A 246 29.88 4.54 9.75
CA LYS A 246 29.91 4.55 11.21
C LYS A 246 28.52 4.32 11.81
N LEU A 247 27.46 4.98 11.29
CA LEU A 247 26.08 4.78 11.75
C LEU A 247 25.58 3.37 11.44
N ILE A 248 25.93 2.80 10.28
CA ILE A 248 25.59 1.39 9.98
C ILE A 248 26.20 0.48 11.04
N CYS A 249 27.50 0.63 11.35
CA CYS A 249 28.20 -0.25 12.30
C CYS A 249 27.79 -0.02 13.76
N GLU A 250 27.57 1.24 14.20
CA GLU A 250 27.35 1.58 15.59
C GLU A 250 25.87 1.67 16.00
N GLU A 251 24.95 1.90 15.04
CA GLU A 251 23.51 2.07 15.33
C GLU A 251 22.65 1.00 14.67
N VAL A 252 22.75 0.84 13.34
CA VAL A 252 21.84 -0.03 12.57
C VAL A 252 22.09 -1.50 12.90
N ILE A 253 23.32 -1.98 12.77
CA ILE A 253 23.68 -3.38 13.04
C ILE A 253 23.38 -3.76 14.49
N PRO A 254 23.78 -2.96 15.51
CA PRO A 254 23.39 -3.26 16.89
C PRO A 254 21.89 -3.28 17.14
N ALA A 255 21.10 -2.44 16.44
CA ALA A 255 19.65 -2.47 16.54
C ALA A 255 19.06 -3.80 16.03
N TYR A 256 19.54 -4.29 14.89
CA TYR A 256 19.16 -5.62 14.38
C TYR A 256 19.64 -6.75 15.29
N GLN A 257 20.84 -6.66 15.86
CA GLN A 257 21.32 -7.65 16.82
C GLN A 257 20.45 -7.68 18.09
N GLU A 258 20.01 -6.52 18.58
CA GLU A 258 19.07 -6.45 19.72
C GLU A 258 17.72 -7.07 19.36
N LEU A 259 17.20 -6.80 18.16
CA LEU A 259 15.96 -7.42 17.66
C LEU A 259 16.10 -8.94 17.61
N ILE A 260 17.18 -9.47 17.01
CA ILE A 260 17.47 -10.91 16.96
C ILE A 260 17.46 -11.51 18.35
N ASN A 261 18.23 -10.94 19.28
CA ASN A 261 18.39 -11.45 20.63
C ASN A 261 17.06 -11.39 21.43
N GLY A 262 16.28 -10.33 21.22
CA GLY A 262 14.97 -10.16 21.84
C GLY A 262 13.97 -11.22 21.37
N LEU A 263 13.89 -11.44 20.06
CA LEU A 263 12.98 -12.43 19.46
C LEU A 263 13.37 -13.87 19.82
N GLU A 264 14.69 -14.21 19.85
CA GLU A 264 15.15 -15.53 20.26
C GLU A 264 14.72 -15.88 21.69
N LYS A 265 14.69 -14.93 22.62
CA LYS A 265 14.22 -15.15 24.00
C LYS A 265 12.74 -15.52 24.08
N LEU A 266 11.96 -15.17 23.05
CA LEU A 266 10.52 -15.47 22.99
C LEU A 266 10.21 -16.76 22.25
N ARG A 267 11.23 -17.45 21.75
CA ARG A 267 11.09 -18.71 21.01
C ARG A 267 10.25 -19.73 21.79
N GLY A 268 9.27 -20.34 21.11
CA GLY A 268 8.43 -21.39 21.67
C GLY A 268 7.33 -20.91 22.62
N THR A 269 7.15 -19.59 22.79
CA THR A 269 6.08 -19.07 23.66
C THR A 269 4.73 -18.97 22.95
N GLY A 270 4.70 -19.05 21.62
CA GLY A 270 3.46 -19.10 20.84
C GLY A 270 2.70 -20.41 21.03
N LYS A 271 1.39 -20.33 21.23
CA LYS A 271 0.51 -21.50 21.44
C LYS A 271 0.03 -22.15 20.14
N SER A 272 0.19 -21.50 19.01
CA SER A 272 -0.29 -21.98 17.72
C SER A 272 0.66 -21.59 16.58
N SER A 273 0.87 -22.52 15.65
CA SER A 273 1.55 -22.28 14.37
C SER A 273 0.53 -22.14 13.22
N ARG A 274 -0.74 -21.99 13.53
CA ARG A 274 -1.85 -21.96 12.58
C ARG A 274 -2.32 -20.51 12.35
N GLY A 275 -3.29 -20.36 11.44
CA GLY A 275 -3.87 -19.05 11.11
C GLY A 275 -4.69 -18.43 12.24
N LEU A 276 -5.16 -17.20 12.01
CA LEU A 276 -5.87 -16.37 12.98
C LEU A 276 -7.10 -17.04 13.62
N ALA A 277 -7.80 -17.95 12.90
CA ALA A 277 -8.96 -18.66 13.41
C ALA A 277 -8.69 -19.47 14.70
N PHE A 278 -7.44 -19.71 15.03
CA PHE A 278 -7.01 -20.46 16.23
C PHE A 278 -6.67 -19.59 17.45
N PHE A 279 -6.80 -18.26 17.28
CA PHE A 279 -6.59 -17.31 18.36
C PHE A 279 -7.91 -16.70 18.83
N GLU A 280 -8.00 -16.34 20.13
CA GLU A 280 -9.13 -15.61 20.66
C GLU A 280 -9.24 -14.25 19.93
N GLY A 281 -10.43 -13.89 19.44
CA GLY A 281 -10.65 -12.68 18.64
C GLY A 281 -10.06 -12.72 17.22
N GLY A 282 -9.44 -13.85 16.83
CA GLY A 282 -8.73 -13.95 15.56
C GLY A 282 -9.63 -13.86 14.31
N ARG A 283 -10.87 -14.38 14.37
CA ARG A 283 -11.84 -14.24 13.27
C ARG A 283 -12.33 -12.81 13.13
N GLU A 284 -12.58 -12.14 14.24
CA GLU A 284 -12.97 -10.72 14.30
C GLU A 284 -11.83 -9.84 13.76
N TYR A 285 -10.60 -10.13 14.15
CA TYR A 285 -9.41 -9.46 13.60
C TYR A 285 -9.27 -9.70 12.10
N TYR A 286 -9.50 -10.92 11.62
CA TYR A 286 -9.47 -11.23 10.19
C TYR A 286 -10.56 -10.46 9.41
N ILE A 287 -11.77 -10.33 9.95
CA ILE A 287 -12.81 -9.48 9.35
C ILE A 287 -12.37 -8.01 9.28
N TYR A 288 -11.70 -7.51 10.33
CA TYR A 288 -11.11 -6.17 10.30
C TYR A 288 -10.06 -6.05 9.18
N LEU A 289 -9.13 -7.02 9.07
CA LEU A 289 -8.13 -7.05 8.00
C LEU A 289 -8.76 -7.04 6.61
N LEU A 290 -9.78 -7.87 6.38
CA LEU A 290 -10.51 -7.87 5.12
C LEU A 290 -11.09 -6.49 4.79
N ARG A 291 -11.75 -5.84 5.74
CA ARG A 291 -12.33 -4.51 5.55
C ARG A 291 -11.27 -3.46 5.27
N SER A 292 -10.19 -3.46 6.03
CA SER A 292 -9.12 -2.46 5.90
C SER A 292 -8.30 -2.65 4.62
N GLN A 293 -8.00 -3.90 4.24
CA GLN A 293 -7.18 -4.18 3.07
C GLN A 293 -7.96 -4.21 1.76
N THR A 294 -9.19 -4.75 1.76
CA THR A 294 -9.96 -4.88 0.53
C THR A 294 -10.93 -3.73 0.29
N GLY A 295 -11.18 -2.89 1.28
CA GLY A 295 -12.17 -1.81 1.19
C GLY A 295 -13.62 -2.31 1.04
N THR A 296 -13.94 -3.54 1.43
CA THR A 296 -15.27 -4.14 1.31
C THR A 296 -15.89 -4.44 2.66
N TYR A 297 -17.22 -4.42 2.71
CA TYR A 297 -18.03 -4.82 3.88
C TYR A 297 -18.92 -6.03 3.60
N VAL A 298 -18.66 -6.68 2.48
CA VAL A 298 -19.38 -7.91 2.09
C VAL A 298 -19.05 -9.02 3.10
N PRO A 299 -20.06 -9.80 3.57
CA PRO A 299 -19.82 -10.94 4.47
C PRO A 299 -18.88 -11.98 3.85
N VAL A 300 -17.98 -12.55 4.64
CA VAL A 300 -16.97 -13.54 4.19
C VAL A 300 -17.60 -14.67 3.36
N LYS A 301 -18.77 -15.19 3.77
CA LYS A 301 -19.48 -16.21 3.01
C LYS A 301 -19.81 -15.79 1.57
N ARG A 302 -20.16 -14.51 1.35
CA ARG A 302 -20.44 -13.99 0.01
C ARG A 302 -19.16 -13.82 -0.80
N ILE A 303 -18.06 -13.43 -0.16
CA ILE A 303 -16.74 -13.37 -0.79
C ILE A 303 -16.35 -14.77 -1.27
N GLU A 304 -16.44 -15.81 -0.41
CA GLU A 304 -16.15 -17.19 -0.78
C GLU A 304 -17.02 -17.70 -1.95
N GLN A 305 -18.31 -17.39 -1.93
CA GLN A 305 -19.24 -17.78 -3.01
C GLN A 305 -18.84 -17.14 -4.34
N ARG A 306 -18.49 -15.84 -4.33
CA ARG A 306 -18.11 -15.11 -5.55
C ARG A 306 -16.75 -15.61 -6.09
N LEU A 307 -15.78 -15.86 -5.21
CA LEU A 307 -14.48 -16.47 -5.55
C LEU A 307 -14.68 -17.86 -6.18
N SER A 308 -15.48 -18.72 -5.56
CA SER A 308 -15.75 -20.07 -6.07
C SER A 308 -16.45 -20.05 -7.42
N SER A 309 -17.38 -19.11 -7.64
CA SER A 309 -18.07 -18.95 -8.93
C SER A 309 -17.10 -18.48 -10.02
N GLN A 310 -16.15 -17.56 -9.69
CA GLN A 310 -15.15 -17.12 -10.64
C GLN A 310 -14.18 -18.24 -11.00
N LEU A 311 -13.70 -18.98 -9.99
CA LEU A 311 -12.80 -20.12 -10.21
C LEU A 311 -13.41 -21.17 -11.14
N LEU A 312 -14.69 -21.47 -10.95
CA LEU A 312 -15.42 -22.37 -11.84
C LEU A 312 -15.53 -21.80 -13.27
N SER A 313 -15.84 -20.51 -13.39
CA SER A 313 -15.89 -19.83 -14.69
C SER A 313 -14.55 -19.88 -15.42
N ASP A 314 -13.44 -19.56 -14.73
CA ASP A 314 -12.10 -19.57 -15.31
C ASP A 314 -11.68 -20.99 -15.73
N TYR A 315 -12.01 -21.99 -14.91
CA TYR A 315 -11.79 -23.40 -15.26
C TYR A 315 -12.58 -23.82 -16.50
N GLN A 316 -13.86 -23.43 -16.62
CA GLN A 316 -14.69 -23.72 -17.79
C GLN A 316 -14.15 -23.06 -19.06
N GLN A 317 -13.69 -21.80 -18.96
CA GLN A 317 -13.04 -21.09 -20.07
C GLN A 317 -11.74 -21.79 -20.48
N THR A 318 -10.90 -22.17 -19.52
CA THR A 318 -9.67 -22.93 -19.77
C THR A 318 -9.96 -24.22 -20.52
N ARG A 319 -10.92 -25.00 -20.02
CA ARG A 319 -11.35 -26.24 -20.67
C ARG A 319 -11.83 -26.00 -22.11
N SER A 320 -12.65 -24.97 -22.33
CA SER A 320 -13.15 -24.62 -23.68
C SER A 320 -12.02 -24.24 -24.64
N LEU A 321 -11.01 -23.50 -24.17
CA LEU A 321 -9.83 -23.16 -24.97
C LEU A 321 -9.05 -24.40 -25.38
N LEU A 322 -8.79 -25.31 -24.44
CA LEU A 322 -8.06 -26.55 -24.69
C LEU A 322 -8.82 -27.56 -25.56
N GLN A 323 -10.15 -27.53 -25.54
CA GLN A 323 -10.97 -28.35 -26.46
C GLN A 323 -10.91 -27.82 -27.90
N LYS A 324 -10.78 -26.49 -28.08
CA LYS A 324 -10.65 -25.86 -29.40
C LYS A 324 -9.25 -25.99 -29.98
N ASP A 325 -8.23 -25.96 -29.14
CA ASP A 325 -6.82 -26.05 -29.51
C ASP A 325 -6.08 -26.92 -28.47
N PRO A 326 -6.00 -28.25 -28.69
CA PRO A 326 -5.32 -29.17 -27.78
C PRO A 326 -3.82 -28.91 -27.64
N ASP A 327 -3.20 -28.31 -28.66
CA ASP A 327 -1.75 -28.02 -28.70
C ASP A 327 -1.38 -26.74 -27.97
N LEU A 328 -2.36 -26.00 -27.45
CA LEU A 328 -2.15 -24.72 -26.80
C LEU A 328 -1.22 -24.82 -25.59
N ILE A 329 -1.32 -25.90 -24.79
CA ILE A 329 -0.42 -26.10 -23.63
C ILE A 329 1.02 -26.33 -24.08
N SER A 330 1.22 -27.17 -25.10
CA SER A 330 2.57 -27.47 -25.62
C SER A 330 3.24 -26.25 -26.27
N GLY A 331 2.42 -25.37 -26.87
CA GLY A 331 2.87 -24.10 -27.45
C GLY A 331 3.07 -22.98 -26.44
N LEU A 332 2.50 -23.08 -25.21
CA LEU A 332 2.47 -21.99 -24.24
C LEU A 332 3.88 -21.48 -23.88
N SER A 333 4.85 -22.36 -23.64
CA SER A 333 6.22 -22.01 -23.30
C SER A 333 6.91 -21.14 -24.38
N ARG A 334 6.54 -21.29 -25.64
CA ARG A 334 6.99 -20.43 -26.73
C ARG A 334 6.35 -19.05 -26.64
N TYR A 335 5.02 -18.97 -26.50
CA TYR A 335 4.30 -17.70 -26.49
C TYR A 335 4.64 -16.84 -25.26
N VAL A 336 4.83 -17.43 -24.07
CA VAL A 336 5.18 -16.67 -22.86
C VAL A 336 6.56 -15.98 -22.94
N ASN A 337 7.42 -16.39 -23.89
CA ASN A 337 8.75 -15.82 -24.13
C ASN A 337 8.89 -15.19 -25.53
N GLU A 338 7.80 -15.01 -26.28
CA GLU A 338 7.85 -14.52 -27.66
C GLU A 338 8.07 -13.00 -27.77
N LEU A 339 7.73 -12.23 -26.73
CA LEU A 339 7.95 -10.79 -26.73
C LEU A 339 9.45 -10.48 -26.62
N THR A 340 10.01 -9.91 -27.70
CA THR A 340 11.43 -9.55 -27.77
C THR A 340 11.71 -8.08 -27.46
N LEU A 341 10.72 -7.37 -26.92
CA LEU A 341 10.80 -5.96 -26.53
C LEU A 341 11.58 -5.80 -25.22
N SER A 342 12.37 -4.72 -25.11
CA SER A 342 12.94 -4.32 -23.83
C SER A 342 11.83 -3.80 -22.89
N PRO A 343 12.05 -3.74 -21.56
CA PRO A 343 11.08 -3.17 -20.63
C PRO A 343 10.66 -1.73 -21.00
N GLU A 344 11.60 -0.91 -21.50
CA GLU A 344 11.32 0.45 -21.98
C GLU A 344 10.38 0.43 -23.19
N GLN A 345 10.66 -0.45 -24.15
CA GLN A 345 9.82 -0.61 -25.34
C GLN A 345 8.42 -1.14 -24.98
N MET A 346 8.31 -2.01 -23.98
CA MET A 346 7.02 -2.48 -23.45
C MET A 346 6.22 -1.33 -22.84
N LEU A 347 6.86 -0.50 -22.01
CA LEU A 347 6.25 0.68 -21.40
C LEU A 347 5.85 1.74 -22.44
N ASP A 348 6.61 1.91 -23.52
CA ASP A 348 6.28 2.81 -24.63
C ASP A 348 5.12 2.31 -25.50
N ALA A 349 4.92 0.98 -25.55
CA ALA A 349 3.83 0.36 -26.31
C ALA A 349 2.48 0.44 -25.59
N LEU A 350 2.46 0.27 -24.27
CA LEU A 350 1.23 0.20 -23.46
C LEU A 350 0.30 1.43 -23.64
N PRO A 351 0.76 2.70 -23.58
CA PRO A 351 -0.12 3.86 -23.79
C PRO A 351 -0.78 3.91 -25.16
N LYS A 352 -0.14 3.31 -26.18
CA LYS A 352 -0.68 3.26 -27.56
C LYS A 352 -1.74 2.18 -27.69
N LEU A 353 -1.54 1.04 -27.02
CA LEU A 353 -2.42 -0.12 -27.08
C LEU A 353 -3.71 0.07 -26.28
N MET A 354 -3.67 0.84 -25.20
CA MET A 354 -4.81 1.04 -24.29
C MET A 354 -5.81 2.10 -24.76
N THR A 355 -5.57 2.79 -25.88
CA THR A 355 -6.35 3.97 -26.31
C THR A 355 -7.83 3.68 -26.58
N GLU A 356 -8.18 2.45 -26.95
CA GLU A 356 -9.58 2.06 -27.17
C GLU A 356 -10.35 1.80 -25.86
N ASP A 357 -9.64 1.40 -24.80
CA ASP A 357 -10.25 0.98 -23.54
C ASP A 357 -10.18 2.04 -22.45
N PHE A 358 -9.14 2.89 -22.46
CA PHE A 358 -8.85 3.85 -21.37
C PHE A 358 -8.70 5.29 -21.89
N PRO A 359 -9.05 6.29 -21.05
CA PRO A 359 -8.80 7.69 -21.36
C PRO A 359 -7.32 7.96 -21.64
N THR A 360 -7.04 8.80 -22.63
CA THR A 360 -5.67 9.23 -22.92
C THR A 360 -5.20 10.26 -21.89
N LEU A 361 -4.00 10.06 -21.34
CA LEU A 361 -3.31 11.05 -20.51
C LEU A 361 -2.16 11.66 -21.30
N SER A 362 -2.19 12.98 -21.53
CA SER A 362 -1.06 13.73 -22.10
C SER A 362 0.04 13.95 -21.07
N ASP A 363 1.26 14.16 -21.54
CA ASP A 363 2.40 14.68 -20.74
C ASP A 363 2.72 13.89 -19.45
N VAL A 364 2.57 12.58 -19.47
CA VAL A 364 3.00 11.73 -18.35
C VAL A 364 4.50 11.49 -18.45
N THR A 365 5.23 11.98 -17.47
CA THR A 365 6.69 11.79 -17.38
C THR A 365 7.02 10.76 -16.30
N TYR A 366 7.94 9.84 -16.60
CA TYR A 366 8.43 8.85 -15.65
C TYR A 366 9.89 8.51 -15.94
N GLU A 367 10.54 7.93 -14.95
CA GLU A 367 11.91 7.42 -15.04
C GLU A 367 11.89 5.91 -14.88
N ILE A 368 12.78 5.22 -15.59
CA ILE A 368 13.03 3.79 -15.41
C ILE A 368 14.36 3.64 -14.68
N ARG A 369 14.36 2.86 -13.61
CA ARG A 369 15.56 2.56 -12.83
C ARG A 369 15.71 1.06 -12.63
N SER A 370 16.96 0.58 -12.58
CA SER A 370 17.25 -0.81 -12.25
C SER A 370 17.29 -1.02 -10.74
N VAL A 371 16.78 -2.17 -10.30
CA VAL A 371 16.93 -2.61 -8.90
C VAL A 371 18.40 -2.89 -8.60
N HIS A 372 18.89 -2.43 -7.45
CA HIS A 372 20.25 -2.70 -7.02
C HIS A 372 20.53 -4.22 -6.94
N PRO A 373 21.71 -4.72 -7.39
CA PRO A 373 22.00 -6.16 -7.42
C PRO A 373 21.72 -6.90 -6.12
N SER A 374 22.04 -6.30 -4.98
CA SER A 374 21.83 -6.90 -3.64
C SER A 374 20.36 -7.06 -3.27
N MET A 375 19.44 -6.37 -3.95
CA MET A 375 18.00 -6.42 -3.66
C MET A 375 17.22 -7.27 -4.66
N LYS A 376 17.82 -7.68 -5.78
CA LYS A 376 17.13 -8.42 -6.86
C LYS A 376 16.47 -9.72 -6.41
N SER A 377 17.02 -10.38 -5.40
CA SER A 377 16.52 -11.69 -4.93
C SER A 377 15.20 -11.60 -4.15
N PHE A 378 14.84 -10.44 -3.62
CA PHE A 378 13.65 -10.28 -2.75
C PHE A 378 12.61 -9.31 -3.30
N LEU A 379 12.88 -8.61 -4.41
CA LEU A 379 11.93 -7.68 -5.01
C LEU A 379 11.21 -8.30 -6.21
N SER A 380 10.00 -7.79 -6.48
CA SER A 380 9.19 -8.14 -7.64
C SER A 380 9.90 -7.83 -8.96
N PRO A 381 9.44 -8.39 -10.10
CA PRO A 381 10.03 -8.13 -11.42
C PRO A 381 10.02 -6.66 -11.83
N ALA A 382 9.04 -5.90 -11.39
CA ALA A 382 9.00 -4.45 -11.44
C ALA A 382 8.18 -3.90 -10.26
N PHE A 383 8.34 -2.62 -9.94
CA PHE A 383 7.46 -1.89 -9.03
C PHE A 383 7.48 -0.39 -9.32
N TYR A 384 6.36 0.25 -9.05
CA TYR A 384 6.21 1.69 -9.19
C TYR A 384 6.40 2.40 -7.84
N LEU A 385 7.24 3.43 -7.81
CA LEU A 385 7.40 4.31 -6.66
C LEU A 385 6.60 5.60 -6.90
N THR A 386 5.59 5.82 -6.05
CA THR A 386 4.74 7.01 -6.12
C THR A 386 5.52 8.28 -5.79
N PRO A 387 5.29 9.38 -6.54
CA PRO A 387 5.93 10.66 -6.25
C PRO A 387 5.31 11.34 -5.03
N PRO A 388 6.01 12.32 -4.41
CA PRO A 388 5.43 13.18 -3.41
C PRO A 388 4.19 13.93 -3.92
N VAL A 389 3.18 14.08 -3.07
CA VAL A 389 1.87 14.68 -3.41
C VAL A 389 1.98 16.12 -3.86
N ASP A 390 2.92 16.88 -3.28
CA ASP A 390 3.10 18.32 -3.56
C ASP A 390 3.90 18.61 -4.84
N THR A 391 4.60 17.63 -5.40
CA THR A 391 5.38 17.80 -6.64
C THR A 391 4.89 16.94 -7.79
N GLN A 392 4.24 15.83 -7.52
CA GLN A 392 3.78 14.83 -8.50
C GLN A 392 4.93 14.29 -9.39
N LYS A 393 6.18 14.42 -8.94
CA LYS A 393 7.42 14.04 -9.64
C LYS A 393 8.54 13.69 -8.63
N PRO A 394 9.47 12.80 -9.04
CA PRO A 394 9.43 11.95 -10.24
C PRO A 394 8.51 10.74 -10.06
N ASN A 395 7.85 10.29 -11.12
CA ASN A 395 7.28 8.96 -11.19
C ASN A 395 8.41 7.98 -11.56
N VAL A 396 8.61 6.90 -10.79
CA VAL A 396 9.72 5.98 -11.03
C VAL A 396 9.19 4.55 -11.13
N ILE A 397 9.55 3.86 -12.22
CA ILE A 397 9.34 2.42 -12.36
C ILE A 397 10.70 1.73 -12.20
N TYR A 398 10.80 0.83 -11.23
CA TYR A 398 11.97 -0.01 -11.04
C TYR A 398 11.81 -1.32 -11.79
N ILE A 399 12.86 -1.73 -12.50
CA ILE A 399 12.93 -3.01 -13.20
C ILE A 399 13.93 -3.92 -12.50
N ASN A 400 13.48 -5.13 -12.19
CA ASN A 400 14.30 -6.19 -11.64
C ASN A 400 14.66 -7.22 -12.74
N ASP A 401 15.84 -7.10 -13.30
CA ASP A 401 16.37 -7.94 -14.37
C ASP A 401 16.96 -9.28 -13.87
N SER A 402 16.38 -9.86 -12.82
CA SER A 402 16.84 -11.13 -12.22
C SER A 402 16.73 -12.35 -13.15
N GLY A 403 16.12 -12.21 -14.33
CA GLY A 403 15.93 -13.28 -15.31
C GLY A 403 14.95 -14.40 -14.90
N ARG A 404 14.16 -14.16 -13.85
CA ARG A 404 13.22 -15.17 -13.29
C ARG A 404 11.82 -15.12 -13.90
N THR A 405 11.55 -14.13 -14.77
CA THR A 405 10.21 -13.81 -15.27
C THR A 405 10.18 -13.97 -16.79
N THR A 406 9.12 -14.57 -17.32
CA THR A 406 8.90 -14.64 -18.76
C THR A 406 8.59 -13.27 -19.34
N SER A 407 8.79 -13.07 -20.66
CA SER A 407 8.52 -11.76 -21.28
C SER A 407 7.04 -11.37 -21.22
N LEU A 408 6.12 -12.35 -21.29
CA LEU A 408 4.68 -12.09 -21.13
C LEU A 408 4.32 -11.68 -19.69
N GLU A 409 4.88 -12.36 -18.68
CA GLU A 409 4.66 -11.98 -17.27
C GLU A 409 5.25 -10.60 -16.98
N LEU A 410 6.41 -10.27 -17.53
CA LEU A 410 6.99 -8.93 -17.40
C LEU A 410 6.09 -7.89 -18.04
N PHE A 411 5.55 -8.14 -19.25
CA PHE A 411 4.61 -7.22 -19.89
C PHE A 411 3.35 -6.99 -19.05
N GLY A 412 2.76 -8.06 -18.51
CA GLY A 412 1.63 -7.98 -17.59
C GLY A 412 1.98 -7.19 -16.30
N THR A 413 3.18 -7.41 -15.74
CA THR A 413 3.67 -6.65 -14.58
C THR A 413 3.86 -5.17 -14.94
N LEU A 414 4.40 -4.85 -16.12
CA LEU A 414 4.54 -3.44 -16.55
C LEU A 414 3.19 -2.78 -16.85
N ALA A 415 2.18 -3.53 -17.27
CA ALA A 415 0.82 -3.03 -17.34
C ALA A 415 0.25 -2.73 -15.94
N HIS A 416 0.54 -3.58 -14.95
CA HIS A 416 0.16 -3.40 -13.54
C HIS A 416 0.85 -2.18 -12.91
N GLU A 417 2.17 -2.01 -13.10
CA GLU A 417 2.96 -0.94 -12.47
C GLU A 417 2.89 0.39 -13.25
N GLY A 418 2.80 0.32 -14.58
CA GLY A 418 2.86 1.47 -15.49
C GLY A 418 1.49 1.86 -16.05
N PHE A 419 1.19 1.40 -17.28
CA PHE A 419 0.01 1.78 -18.05
C PHE A 419 -0.83 0.56 -18.45
N PRO A 420 -2.14 0.57 -18.12
CA PRO A 420 -2.93 1.60 -17.39
C PRO A 420 -3.00 1.38 -15.87
N GLY A 421 -1.95 0.80 -15.25
CA GLY A 421 -1.88 0.42 -13.84
C GLY A 421 -1.56 1.55 -12.87
N HIS A 422 -0.67 1.29 -11.90
CA HIS A 422 -0.41 2.18 -10.76
C HIS A 422 0.06 3.58 -11.14
N LEU A 423 1.00 3.71 -12.09
CA LEU A 423 1.47 5.03 -12.54
C LEU A 423 0.32 5.83 -13.17
N TYR A 424 -0.40 5.20 -14.09
CA TYR A 424 -1.54 5.83 -14.77
C TYR A 424 -2.66 6.20 -13.79
N GLN A 425 -2.99 5.33 -12.84
CA GLN A 425 -3.95 5.58 -11.76
C GLN A 425 -3.55 6.77 -10.90
N THR A 426 -2.27 6.82 -10.46
CA THR A 426 -1.73 7.89 -9.61
C THR A 426 -1.79 9.25 -10.31
N VAL A 427 -1.34 9.30 -11.57
CA VAL A 427 -1.38 10.55 -12.35
C VAL A 427 -2.81 10.99 -12.64
N SER A 428 -3.71 10.04 -12.98
CA SER A 428 -5.13 10.35 -13.20
C SER A 428 -5.79 10.91 -11.95
N PHE A 429 -5.56 10.29 -10.81
CA PHE A 429 -6.09 10.75 -9.53
C PHE A 429 -5.55 12.13 -9.13
N ALA A 430 -4.26 12.37 -9.32
CA ALA A 430 -3.65 13.66 -9.04
C ALA A 430 -4.27 14.80 -9.88
N ARG A 431 -4.63 14.52 -11.14
CA ARG A 431 -5.28 15.49 -12.03
C ARG A 431 -6.71 15.87 -11.61
N SER A 432 -7.38 15.04 -10.82
CA SER A 432 -8.67 15.39 -10.21
C SER A 432 -8.54 16.39 -9.05
N ASN A 433 -7.30 16.77 -8.67
CA ASN A 433 -6.97 17.71 -7.59
C ASN A 433 -7.67 17.38 -6.26
N PRO A 434 -7.55 16.15 -5.76
CA PRO A 434 -8.21 15.72 -4.51
C PRO A 434 -7.59 16.42 -3.29
N SER A 435 -8.34 16.46 -2.17
CA SER A 435 -7.76 16.89 -0.89
C SER A 435 -6.61 15.98 -0.46
N ASP A 436 -5.56 16.56 0.14
CA ASP A 436 -4.31 15.85 0.48
C ASP A 436 -4.54 14.61 1.35
N ILE A 437 -5.51 14.66 2.27
CA ILE A 437 -5.82 13.53 3.15
C ILE A 437 -6.22 12.25 2.38
N ARG A 438 -6.79 12.38 1.18
CA ARG A 438 -7.22 11.26 0.37
C ARG A 438 -6.07 10.37 -0.12
N TYR A 439 -4.85 10.91 -0.22
CA TYR A 439 -3.66 10.14 -0.55
C TYR A 439 -3.22 9.21 0.60
N LEU A 440 -3.47 9.62 1.86
CA LEU A 440 -3.09 8.84 3.04
C LEU A 440 -4.06 7.71 3.37
N VAL A 441 -5.34 7.89 3.03
CA VAL A 441 -6.41 6.94 3.38
C VAL A 441 -6.91 6.14 2.17
N ALA A 442 -6.07 6.04 1.14
CA ALA A 442 -6.35 5.26 -0.06
C ALA A 442 -6.67 3.78 0.28
N SER A 443 -7.70 3.23 -0.37
CA SER A 443 -8.07 1.82 -0.20
C SER A 443 -7.13 0.90 -0.99
N SER A 444 -6.38 0.05 -0.29
CA SER A 444 -5.47 -0.91 -0.94
C SER A 444 -6.21 -1.86 -1.89
N GLY A 445 -7.43 -2.29 -1.55
CA GLY A 445 -8.23 -3.13 -2.44
C GLY A 445 -8.67 -2.43 -3.72
N TYR A 446 -8.84 -1.10 -3.69
CA TYR A 446 -9.03 -0.32 -4.92
C TYR A 446 -7.71 -0.25 -5.71
N VAL A 447 -6.61 0.13 -5.06
CA VAL A 447 -5.31 0.34 -5.73
C VAL A 447 -4.82 -0.94 -6.40
N GLU A 448 -4.72 -2.03 -5.66
CA GLU A 448 -4.23 -3.33 -6.16
C GLU A 448 -5.28 -4.03 -7.05
N GLY A 449 -6.56 -3.86 -6.71
CA GLY A 449 -7.66 -4.39 -7.51
C GLY A 449 -7.73 -3.76 -8.89
N TRP A 450 -7.52 -2.43 -9.00
CA TRP A 450 -7.40 -1.74 -10.27
C TRP A 450 -6.23 -2.27 -11.09
N ALA A 451 -5.02 -2.34 -10.50
CA ALA A 451 -3.83 -2.81 -11.18
C ALA A 451 -3.98 -4.27 -11.64
N THR A 452 -4.62 -5.14 -10.85
CA THR A 452 -4.95 -6.52 -11.26
C THR A 452 -6.01 -6.54 -12.37
N TYR A 453 -6.99 -5.63 -12.33
CA TYR A 453 -8.01 -5.51 -13.36
C TYR A 453 -7.40 -5.12 -14.71
N VAL A 454 -6.50 -4.15 -14.72
CA VAL A 454 -5.85 -3.72 -15.96
C VAL A 454 -4.73 -4.67 -16.43
N GLU A 455 -4.15 -5.47 -15.52
CA GLU A 455 -3.25 -6.57 -15.88
C GLU A 455 -3.93 -7.53 -16.87
N SER A 456 -5.25 -7.80 -16.72
CA SER A 456 -6.01 -8.62 -17.66
C SER A 456 -6.02 -8.05 -19.09
N TYR A 457 -6.11 -6.73 -19.23
CA TYR A 457 -5.99 -6.04 -20.52
C TYR A 457 -4.55 -6.11 -21.04
N GLY A 458 -3.55 -5.97 -20.16
CA GLY A 458 -2.13 -6.12 -20.50
C GLY A 458 -1.84 -7.44 -21.21
N TYR A 459 -2.38 -8.54 -20.69
CA TYR A 459 -2.27 -9.84 -21.36
C TYR A 459 -2.90 -9.82 -22.77
N GLU A 460 -4.06 -9.21 -22.94
CA GLU A 460 -4.71 -9.10 -24.26
C GLU A 460 -3.92 -8.21 -25.23
N TYR A 461 -3.34 -7.12 -24.76
CA TYR A 461 -2.48 -6.23 -25.55
C TYR A 461 -1.19 -6.94 -26.00
N ALA A 462 -0.62 -7.79 -25.17
CA ALA A 462 0.58 -8.56 -25.51
C ALA A 462 0.39 -9.40 -26.79
N ALA A 463 -0.80 -9.98 -26.96
CA ALA A 463 -1.09 -10.78 -28.16
C ALA A 463 -0.97 -10.00 -29.47
N SER A 464 -1.29 -8.70 -29.46
CA SER A 464 -1.20 -7.85 -30.67
C SER A 464 0.25 -7.57 -31.09
N LEU A 465 1.20 -7.70 -30.17
CA LEU A 465 2.63 -7.51 -30.39
C LEU A 465 3.37 -8.78 -30.84
N MET A 466 2.70 -9.94 -30.78
CA MET A 466 3.27 -11.23 -31.15
C MET A 466 3.15 -11.49 -32.67
N LYS A 467 4.12 -12.21 -33.26
CA LYS A 467 4.18 -12.47 -34.71
C LYS A 467 2.95 -13.18 -35.25
N ASN A 468 2.38 -14.11 -34.49
CA ASN A 468 1.13 -14.81 -34.85
C ASN A 468 0.03 -14.42 -33.87
N SER A 469 -0.50 -13.21 -34.02
CA SER A 469 -1.47 -12.65 -33.08
C SER A 469 -2.75 -13.49 -32.91
N ALA A 470 -3.18 -14.21 -33.95
CA ALA A 470 -4.37 -15.07 -33.88
C ALA A 470 -4.18 -16.26 -32.94
N ALA A 471 -3.07 -17.00 -33.08
CA ALA A 471 -2.72 -18.13 -32.20
C ALA A 471 -2.27 -17.65 -30.81
N ALA A 472 -1.56 -16.52 -30.75
CA ALA A 472 -1.14 -15.89 -29.50
C ALA A 472 -2.34 -15.53 -28.59
N LYS A 473 -3.48 -15.10 -29.14
CA LYS A 473 -4.68 -14.78 -28.36
C LYS A 473 -5.15 -15.92 -27.45
N GLY A 474 -5.13 -17.16 -27.94
CA GLY A 474 -5.44 -18.33 -27.12
C GLY A 474 -4.42 -18.55 -26.00
N ALA A 475 -3.15 -18.45 -26.30
CA ALA A 475 -2.05 -18.66 -25.35
C ALA A 475 -2.04 -17.57 -24.25
N VAL A 476 -2.15 -16.30 -24.61
CA VAL A 476 -2.19 -15.21 -23.60
C VAL A 476 -3.46 -15.27 -22.76
N ARG A 477 -4.60 -15.66 -23.34
CA ARG A 477 -5.83 -15.90 -22.57
C ARG A 477 -5.65 -17.05 -21.58
N LEU A 478 -5.02 -18.14 -21.97
CA LEU A 478 -4.70 -19.25 -21.07
C LEU A 478 -3.76 -18.82 -19.95
N ALA A 479 -2.73 -18.02 -20.27
CA ALA A 479 -1.79 -17.48 -19.28
C ALA A 479 -2.52 -16.59 -18.24
N TRP A 480 -3.40 -15.70 -18.72
CA TRP A 480 -4.23 -14.88 -17.81
C TRP A 480 -5.16 -15.73 -16.94
N LEU A 481 -5.87 -16.71 -17.52
CA LEU A 481 -6.75 -17.59 -16.76
C LEU A 481 -5.98 -18.36 -15.68
N ASN A 482 -4.76 -18.83 -15.98
CA ASN A 482 -3.89 -19.45 -15.00
C ASN A 482 -3.51 -18.47 -13.86
N ARG A 483 -3.15 -17.23 -14.20
CA ARG A 483 -2.87 -16.15 -13.23
C ARG A 483 -4.09 -15.87 -12.35
N SER A 484 -5.27 -15.71 -12.95
CA SER A 484 -6.54 -15.49 -12.28
C SER A 484 -6.89 -16.62 -11.32
N MET A 485 -6.82 -17.88 -11.78
CA MET A 485 -7.08 -19.05 -10.95
C MET A 485 -6.13 -19.14 -9.76
N ASN A 486 -4.83 -18.88 -9.94
CA ASN A 486 -3.85 -18.90 -8.85
C ASN A 486 -4.20 -17.86 -7.77
N LEU A 487 -4.51 -16.62 -8.16
CA LEU A 487 -4.92 -15.57 -7.21
C LEU A 487 -6.22 -15.93 -6.49
N CYS A 488 -7.16 -16.55 -7.21
CA CYS A 488 -8.42 -17.03 -6.64
C CYS A 488 -8.21 -18.16 -5.61
N ILE A 489 -7.39 -19.16 -5.97
CA ILE A 489 -7.04 -20.29 -5.10
C ILE A 489 -6.40 -19.77 -3.81
N TYR A 490 -5.42 -18.88 -3.91
CA TYR A 490 -4.74 -18.30 -2.74
C TYR A 490 -5.69 -17.46 -1.88
N SER A 491 -6.63 -16.72 -2.49
CA SER A 491 -7.67 -15.98 -1.77
C SER A 491 -8.63 -16.91 -1.02
N LEU A 492 -9.01 -18.05 -1.60
CA LEU A 492 -9.84 -19.07 -0.94
C LEU A 492 -9.10 -19.76 0.21
N ILE A 493 -7.80 -20.05 0.03
CA ILE A 493 -6.95 -20.64 1.08
C ILE A 493 -6.78 -19.65 2.24
N ASP A 494 -6.62 -18.36 1.96
CA ASP A 494 -6.50 -17.31 2.96
C ASP A 494 -7.74 -17.28 3.88
N ILE A 495 -8.94 -17.26 3.31
CA ILE A 495 -10.19 -17.39 4.06
C ILE A 495 -10.27 -18.75 4.78
N GLY A 496 -9.85 -19.82 4.11
CA GLY A 496 -9.80 -21.16 4.67
C GLY A 496 -8.97 -21.23 5.95
N ILE A 497 -7.76 -20.68 5.92
CA ILE A 497 -6.81 -20.69 7.05
C ILE A 497 -7.27 -19.74 8.15
N HIS A 498 -7.52 -18.47 7.83
CA HIS A 498 -7.68 -17.42 8.84
C HIS A 498 -9.12 -17.28 9.37
N TYR A 499 -10.10 -17.74 8.62
CA TYR A 499 -11.50 -17.65 9.04
C TYR A 499 -12.14 -19.02 9.31
N ARG A 500 -11.89 -20.03 8.44
CA ARG A 500 -12.47 -21.37 8.56
C ARG A 500 -11.63 -22.31 9.44
N GLY A 501 -10.37 -21.99 9.70
CA GLY A 501 -9.46 -22.78 10.51
C GLY A 501 -8.87 -23.99 9.77
N TRP A 502 -8.57 -23.86 8.48
CA TRP A 502 -7.83 -24.89 7.76
C TRP A 502 -6.41 -25.01 8.31
N ASP A 503 -5.96 -26.25 8.44
CA ASP A 503 -4.58 -26.59 8.72
C ASP A 503 -3.82 -26.94 7.42
N ALA A 504 -2.55 -27.26 7.53
CA ALA A 504 -1.70 -27.62 6.40
C ALA A 504 -2.25 -28.84 5.62
N ALA A 505 -2.80 -29.83 6.33
CA ALA A 505 -3.34 -31.05 5.70
C ALA A 505 -4.60 -30.73 4.88
N ARG A 506 -5.51 -29.90 5.40
CA ARG A 506 -6.70 -29.45 4.67
C ARG A 506 -6.33 -28.59 3.49
N THR A 507 -5.35 -27.70 3.65
CA THR A 507 -4.83 -26.85 2.55
C THR A 507 -4.20 -27.69 1.44
N ALA A 508 -3.36 -28.68 1.79
CA ALA A 508 -2.77 -29.60 0.81
C ALA A 508 -3.84 -30.42 0.07
N ALA A 509 -4.88 -30.89 0.78
CA ALA A 509 -6.00 -31.60 0.15
C ALA A 509 -6.78 -30.71 -0.85
N PHE A 510 -6.96 -29.41 -0.53
CA PHE A 510 -7.56 -28.45 -1.44
C PHE A 510 -6.68 -28.20 -2.67
N LEU A 511 -5.39 -27.95 -2.49
CA LEU A 511 -4.42 -27.72 -3.55
C LEU A 511 -4.30 -28.91 -4.53
N LYS A 512 -4.43 -30.14 -4.01
CA LYS A 512 -4.42 -31.38 -4.81
C LYS A 512 -5.52 -31.39 -5.89
N ALA A 513 -6.66 -30.79 -5.64
CA ALA A 513 -7.76 -30.68 -6.62
C ALA A 513 -7.36 -29.82 -7.84
N PHE A 514 -6.30 -29.00 -7.73
CA PHE A 514 -5.75 -28.15 -8.79
C PHE A 514 -4.37 -28.65 -9.29
N SER A 515 -4.10 -29.95 -9.10
CA SER A 515 -2.85 -30.60 -9.53
C SER A 515 -1.58 -30.12 -8.82
N ILE A 516 -1.69 -29.39 -7.71
CA ILE A 516 -0.57 -29.03 -6.85
C ILE A 516 -0.40 -30.16 -5.83
N THR A 517 0.40 -31.17 -6.19
CA THR A 517 0.55 -32.42 -5.42
C THR A 517 1.87 -32.50 -4.65
N ASN A 518 2.83 -31.61 -4.94
CA ASN A 518 4.10 -31.56 -4.21
C ASN A 518 3.88 -31.07 -2.78
N ALA A 519 4.25 -31.90 -1.80
CA ALA A 519 4.02 -31.63 -0.38
C ALA A 519 4.83 -30.40 0.12
N SER A 520 6.06 -30.20 -0.37
CA SER A 520 6.88 -29.02 -0.01
C SER A 520 6.22 -27.74 -0.50
N THR A 521 5.81 -27.72 -1.78
CA THR A 521 5.10 -26.56 -2.38
C THR A 521 3.79 -26.25 -1.63
N ALA A 522 3.00 -27.26 -1.31
CA ALA A 522 1.76 -27.08 -0.55
C ALA A 522 2.01 -26.50 0.85
N ASN A 523 3.06 -26.96 1.52
CA ASN A 523 3.44 -26.45 2.84
C ASN A 523 4.00 -25.02 2.77
N GLU A 524 4.77 -24.69 1.74
CA GLU A 524 5.26 -23.31 1.52
C GLU A 524 4.11 -22.34 1.26
N ILE A 525 3.11 -22.73 0.45
CA ILE A 525 1.89 -21.93 0.21
C ILE A 525 1.14 -21.74 1.54
N TYR A 526 0.93 -22.81 2.30
CA TYR A 526 0.28 -22.73 3.60
C TYR A 526 1.01 -21.75 4.54
N GLN A 527 2.31 -21.93 4.70
CA GLN A 527 3.14 -21.10 5.59
C GLN A 527 3.15 -19.64 5.16
N TYR A 528 3.29 -19.36 3.85
CA TYR A 528 3.25 -18.00 3.32
C TYR A 528 1.91 -17.31 3.64
N ILE A 529 0.79 -18.01 3.44
CA ILE A 529 -0.53 -17.44 3.70
C ILE A 529 -0.76 -17.26 5.21
N VAL A 530 -0.32 -18.19 6.06
CA VAL A 530 -0.36 -18.00 7.52
C VAL A 530 0.36 -16.70 7.95
N GLU A 531 1.47 -16.37 7.30
CA GLU A 531 2.31 -15.20 7.59
C GLU A 531 1.78 -13.89 7.00
N THR A 532 0.84 -13.96 6.05
CA THR A 532 0.37 -12.76 5.31
C THR A 532 -1.16 -12.73 5.17
N PRO A 533 -1.92 -12.68 6.30
CA PRO A 533 -3.37 -12.76 6.26
C PRO A 533 -3.99 -11.61 5.45
N GLY A 534 -4.93 -11.94 4.56
CA GLY A 534 -5.65 -10.98 3.71
C GLY A 534 -4.88 -10.48 2.49
N ASN A 535 -3.59 -10.82 2.33
CA ASN A 535 -2.73 -10.23 1.31
C ASN A 535 -3.24 -10.46 -0.11
N TYR A 536 -3.62 -11.69 -0.48
CA TYR A 536 -4.08 -11.99 -1.84
C TYR A 536 -5.46 -11.40 -2.14
N LEU A 537 -6.29 -11.21 -1.12
CA LEU A 537 -7.64 -10.68 -1.27
C LEU A 537 -7.67 -9.21 -1.70
N LYS A 538 -6.70 -8.37 -1.30
CA LYS A 538 -6.65 -6.99 -1.79
C LYS A 538 -6.49 -6.92 -3.32
N TYR A 539 -5.71 -7.85 -3.91
CA TYR A 539 -5.55 -7.98 -5.36
C TYR A 539 -6.80 -8.56 -6.02
N TYR A 540 -7.15 -9.79 -5.64
CA TYR A 540 -8.12 -10.55 -6.41
C TYR A 540 -9.58 -10.19 -6.08
N TRP A 541 -9.91 -9.96 -4.81
CA TRP A 541 -11.23 -9.44 -4.47
C TRP A 541 -11.42 -8.02 -4.99
N GLY A 542 -10.38 -7.19 -4.97
CA GLY A 542 -10.38 -5.88 -5.61
C GLY A 542 -10.67 -5.98 -7.11
N TYR A 543 -9.98 -6.86 -7.83
CA TYR A 543 -10.24 -7.16 -9.25
C TYR A 543 -11.70 -7.55 -9.51
N LEU A 544 -12.24 -8.48 -8.72
CA LEU A 544 -13.63 -8.92 -8.88
C LEU A 544 -14.64 -7.79 -8.66
N ASN A 545 -14.39 -6.88 -7.72
CA ASN A 545 -15.24 -5.72 -7.52
C ASN A 545 -15.26 -4.81 -8.77
N PHE A 546 -14.13 -4.58 -9.43
CA PHE A 546 -14.10 -3.82 -10.69
C PHE A 546 -14.84 -4.52 -11.82
N LEU A 547 -14.74 -5.86 -11.94
CA LEU A 547 -15.52 -6.63 -12.89
C LEU A 547 -17.03 -6.52 -12.61
N ASP A 548 -17.43 -6.63 -11.34
CA ASP A 548 -18.82 -6.57 -10.93
C ASP A 548 -19.40 -5.17 -11.15
N LEU A 549 -18.63 -4.10 -10.87
CA LEU A 549 -18.99 -2.71 -11.17
C LEU A 549 -19.16 -2.47 -12.67
N LYS A 550 -18.23 -2.97 -13.49
CA LYS A 550 -18.32 -2.89 -14.96
C LYS A 550 -19.60 -3.58 -15.45
N THR A 551 -19.83 -4.80 -15.01
CA THR A 551 -21.02 -5.59 -15.40
C THR A 551 -22.33 -4.90 -14.96
N ALA A 552 -22.37 -4.35 -13.74
CA ALA A 552 -23.52 -3.62 -13.24
C ALA A 552 -23.77 -2.33 -14.05
N SER A 553 -22.73 -1.60 -14.44
CA SER A 553 -22.82 -0.39 -15.26
C SER A 553 -23.30 -0.74 -16.68
N GLN A 554 -22.75 -1.79 -17.30
CA GLN A 554 -23.20 -2.29 -18.60
C GLN A 554 -24.69 -2.67 -18.58
N LYS A 555 -25.12 -3.40 -17.54
CA LYS A 555 -26.53 -3.79 -17.40
C LYS A 555 -27.47 -2.59 -17.21
N LYS A 556 -27.00 -1.56 -16.49
CA LYS A 556 -27.78 -0.35 -16.20
C LYS A 556 -27.93 0.56 -17.42
N LEU A 557 -26.86 0.74 -18.18
CA LEU A 557 -26.77 1.70 -19.29
C LEU A 557 -27.11 1.05 -20.64
N GLY A 558 -27.05 -0.28 -20.78
CA GLY A 558 -27.31 -0.98 -22.04
C GLY A 558 -26.41 -0.45 -23.17
N ASP A 559 -27.02 -0.01 -24.27
CA ASP A 559 -26.30 0.51 -25.44
C ASP A 559 -25.61 1.87 -25.19
N ASP A 560 -25.99 2.59 -24.13
CA ASP A 560 -25.34 3.84 -23.72
C ASP A 560 -24.05 3.63 -22.88
N PHE A 561 -23.65 2.38 -22.66
CA PHE A 561 -22.45 2.09 -21.90
C PHE A 561 -21.17 2.41 -22.70
N ASP A 562 -20.38 3.35 -22.20
CA ASP A 562 -19.05 3.69 -22.71
C ASP A 562 -17.98 3.22 -21.74
N LEU A 563 -17.05 2.37 -22.21
CA LEU A 563 -16.00 1.77 -21.38
C LEU A 563 -14.96 2.80 -20.93
N LYS A 564 -14.60 3.74 -21.80
CA LYS A 564 -13.64 4.81 -21.47
C LYS A 564 -14.22 5.75 -20.41
N GLU A 565 -15.50 6.10 -20.55
CA GLU A 565 -16.20 6.94 -19.59
C GLU A 565 -16.35 6.24 -18.23
N PHE A 566 -16.62 4.94 -18.22
CA PHE A 566 -16.62 4.14 -17.00
C PHE A 566 -15.26 4.18 -16.31
N HIS A 567 -14.16 3.95 -17.03
CA HIS A 567 -12.81 4.03 -16.48
C HIS A 567 -12.44 5.44 -16.03
N ARG A 568 -12.81 6.47 -16.80
CA ARG A 568 -12.57 7.88 -16.44
C ARG A 568 -13.20 8.22 -15.09
N ARG A 569 -14.48 7.87 -14.91
CA ARG A 569 -15.21 8.14 -13.66
C ARG A 569 -14.60 7.42 -12.46
N ILE A 570 -14.22 6.15 -12.61
CA ILE A 570 -13.53 5.41 -11.55
C ILE A 570 -12.26 6.14 -11.13
N LEU A 571 -11.40 6.50 -12.08
CA LEU A 571 -10.12 7.15 -11.82
C LEU A 571 -10.27 8.55 -11.20
N GLU A 572 -11.29 9.31 -11.57
CA GLU A 572 -11.61 10.61 -10.97
C GLU A 572 -12.13 10.50 -9.53
N ILE A 573 -12.99 9.50 -9.25
CA ILE A 573 -13.39 9.19 -7.88
C ILE A 573 -12.16 8.79 -7.07
N GLY A 574 -11.22 8.04 -7.66
CA GLY A 574 -9.95 7.65 -7.07
C GLY A 574 -10.05 6.57 -5.98
N PRO A 575 -8.96 6.33 -5.24
CA PRO A 575 -8.79 5.15 -4.38
C PRO A 575 -9.60 5.20 -3.08
N VAL A 576 -10.89 4.94 -3.17
CA VAL A 576 -11.85 4.86 -2.06
C VAL A 576 -12.29 3.41 -1.80
N GLN A 577 -12.92 3.15 -0.65
CA GLN A 577 -13.55 1.85 -0.38
C GLN A 577 -14.72 1.60 -1.36
N PHE A 578 -14.97 0.35 -1.71
CA PHE A 578 -15.98 -0.01 -2.73
C PHE A 578 -17.39 0.50 -2.44
N PRO A 579 -17.94 0.52 -1.22
CA PRO A 579 -19.26 1.13 -0.96
C PRO A 579 -19.29 2.64 -1.28
N VAL A 580 -18.18 3.35 -1.08
CA VAL A 580 -18.08 4.75 -1.47
C VAL A 580 -17.99 4.88 -2.99
N LEU A 581 -17.14 4.05 -3.63
CA LEU A 581 -17.03 4.02 -5.10
C LEU A 581 -18.40 3.78 -5.76
N GLU A 582 -19.15 2.78 -5.31
CA GLU A 582 -20.49 2.47 -5.81
C GLU A 582 -21.46 3.64 -5.67
N LYS A 583 -21.42 4.36 -4.55
CA LYS A 583 -22.27 5.52 -4.28
C LYS A 583 -22.04 6.64 -5.29
N TYR A 584 -20.78 6.91 -5.64
CA TYR A 584 -20.40 8.05 -6.50
C TYR A 584 -20.27 7.70 -7.99
N LEU A 585 -20.21 6.41 -8.32
CA LEU A 585 -20.20 5.93 -9.71
C LEU A 585 -21.63 5.94 -10.33
N LYS A 586 -22.67 5.94 -9.50
CA LYS A 586 -24.08 6.04 -9.94
C LYS A 586 -24.35 7.42 -10.55
#